data_15654d56b21ad818f165ab7b4ded1266
#
_entry.id   15654d56b21ad818f165ab7b4ded1266
#
_cell.length_a   1.000
_cell.length_b   1.000
_cell.length_c   1.000
_cell.angle_alpha   90.00
_cell.angle_beta   90.00
_cell.angle_gamma   90.00
#
_symmetry.space_group_name_H-M   'P 1'
#
loop_
_entity.id
_entity.type
_entity.pdbx_description
1 polymer ?
#
loop_
_entity_poly.entity_id
_entity_poly.type
_entity_poly.pdbx_seq_one_letter_code
_entity_poly.pdbx_strand_id
1 'polypeptide(L)'
;MANLENIVTYTENPYREMLSVASRTGLSVQELDFKLLAFSTQFRFGEGQWEKIAEKDLVKFDDDQIFLKKDLQIKQEYKIEIYQNIENDIYANAIKLVANKNLTKIIAQIDLKALAYEDKIAIKILQNIYKKMLKLKFLIGIRIFDFKKDLLNLLAKHKASAIKQVVSITIAKGVEPTNSQDEALILCYKEKAKNYTLDEQRANIIVVDENEIVLKHIKAKVGAEGKDLNLHNLEVLEPKENKINFSCSNAFKSEEKENIVEYIALKKGFVVENANNYDIANELEFGAVDFKSIGNINASLDKNVKINIKFASDMQDAVNSGVGIECEELNIIGSVAGNTNLKATRLKIEGATHSKAKIYAKNGYIKTHRGVASGENISVDLLEGGSIKAKEVRVKKSLGGIIEADKIYIEALATNNTCTFFENIIVERFEGDNNKFFAKVKTLDKNYDEEFKNIDDELFALHNKIHTLKQSLSAGKTAIDTLEAQIQKLKESGQKIPDKFTKMLQDYAKLNEELQKSLKIQKELLDKKAHLNEELLKLQDALLKATFINRGGKWSDMNEVRFFLIAPKNELFFASNINEVARHIGLKKNIQNNQETIEIEKRIDYDEKDTQWLSPSKE
;
A
#
# COMPACT_ATOMS: atom_id res chain seq x y z
N MET A 1 -2.95 -59.17 -57.51
CA MET A 1 -3.13 -59.25 -56.02
C MET A 1 -4.58 -59.49 -55.72
N ALA A 2 -4.91 -60.57 -55.03
CA ALA A 2 -6.29 -60.87 -54.67
C ALA A 2 -6.74 -59.76 -53.67
N ASN A 3 -7.81 -59.00 -53.99
CA ASN A 3 -8.38 -58.07 -53.03
C ASN A 3 -8.90 -58.89 -51.84
N LEU A 4 -8.56 -58.49 -50.64
CA LEU A 4 -9.10 -59.08 -49.43
C LEU A 4 -10.63 -58.84 -49.38
N GLU A 5 -11.41 -59.91 -49.33
CA GLU A 5 -12.83 -59.79 -49.01
C GLU A 5 -12.99 -59.24 -47.59
N ASN A 6 -13.95 -58.30 -47.38
CA ASN A 6 -14.19 -57.71 -46.07
C ASN A 6 -14.52 -58.81 -45.04
N ILE A 7 -13.78 -58.80 -43.91
CA ILE A 7 -13.91 -59.82 -42.86
C ILE A 7 -14.70 -59.17 -41.68
N VAL A 8 -15.90 -59.68 -41.40
CA VAL A 8 -16.65 -59.26 -40.21
C VAL A 8 -16.42 -60.23 -39.07
N THR A 9 -15.96 -59.72 -37.94
CA THR A 9 -15.62 -60.51 -36.74
C THR A 9 -16.00 -59.83 -35.45
N TYR A 10 -16.04 -60.57 -34.35
CA TYR A 10 -16.19 -60.07 -32.99
C TYR A 10 -14.88 -60.23 -32.25
N THR A 11 -14.50 -59.19 -31.53
CA THR A 11 -13.22 -59.19 -30.81
C THR A 11 -13.23 -58.21 -29.62
N GLU A 12 -12.51 -58.55 -28.58
CA GLU A 12 -12.21 -57.61 -27.48
C GLU A 12 -11.09 -56.64 -27.81
N ASN A 13 -10.28 -56.91 -28.85
CA ASN A 13 -9.16 -56.07 -29.25
C ASN A 13 -9.03 -56.02 -30.79
N PRO A 14 -9.61 -55.02 -31.45
CA PRO A 14 -9.57 -54.82 -32.89
C PRO A 14 -8.17 -54.84 -33.52
N TYR A 15 -7.20 -54.21 -32.83
CA TYR A 15 -5.83 -54.15 -33.36
C TYR A 15 -5.08 -55.49 -33.29
N ARG A 16 -5.36 -56.29 -32.26
CA ARG A 16 -4.80 -57.68 -32.18
C ARG A 16 -5.44 -58.55 -33.25
N GLU A 17 -6.73 -58.36 -33.53
CA GLU A 17 -7.43 -59.11 -34.60
C GLU A 17 -6.89 -58.73 -35.98
N MET A 18 -6.63 -57.44 -36.25
CA MET A 18 -5.95 -56.98 -37.47
C MET A 18 -4.60 -57.64 -37.67
N LEU A 19 -3.76 -57.74 -36.60
CA LEU A 19 -2.49 -58.44 -36.64
C LEU A 19 -2.68 -59.94 -37.04
N SER A 20 -3.68 -60.57 -36.48
CA SER A 20 -4.02 -61.99 -36.82
C SER A 20 -4.42 -62.13 -38.29
N VAL A 21 -5.27 -61.22 -38.81
CA VAL A 21 -5.64 -61.19 -40.23
C VAL A 21 -4.45 -60.91 -41.10
N ALA A 22 -3.62 -59.94 -40.77
CA ALA A 22 -2.35 -59.66 -41.52
C ALA A 22 -1.46 -60.90 -41.65
N SER A 23 -1.25 -61.61 -40.53
CA SER A 23 -0.46 -62.82 -40.52
C SER A 23 -1.08 -63.95 -41.39
N ARG A 24 -2.39 -64.07 -41.47
CA ARG A 24 -3.09 -65.12 -42.28
C ARG A 24 -3.14 -64.77 -43.76
N THR A 25 -3.19 -63.52 -44.12
CA THR A 25 -3.35 -63.03 -45.50
C THR A 25 -2.05 -62.62 -46.15
N GLY A 26 -0.96 -62.52 -45.40
CA GLY A 26 0.33 -62.04 -45.87
C GLY A 26 0.43 -60.57 -46.20
N LEU A 27 -0.62 -59.77 -45.82
CA LEU A 27 -0.67 -58.32 -45.98
C LEU A 27 0.06 -57.65 -44.85
N SER A 28 0.58 -56.47 -45.11
CA SER A 28 1.07 -55.59 -44.04
C SER A 28 -0.09 -55.06 -43.18
N VAL A 29 0.10 -54.96 -41.88
CA VAL A 29 -0.90 -54.33 -40.98
C VAL A 29 -1.23 -52.89 -41.38
N GLN A 30 -0.30 -52.21 -42.04
CA GLN A 30 -0.49 -50.84 -42.54
C GLN A 30 -1.43 -50.77 -43.75
N GLU A 31 -1.61 -51.89 -44.45
CA GLU A 31 -2.54 -52.05 -45.57
C GLU A 31 -3.96 -52.46 -45.12
N LEU A 32 -4.12 -52.70 -43.82
CA LEU A 32 -5.42 -53.07 -43.25
C LEU A 32 -6.00 -51.91 -42.40
N ASP A 33 -7.29 -51.76 -42.44
CA ASP A 33 -8.03 -50.93 -41.51
C ASP A 33 -9.34 -51.63 -41.12
N PHE A 34 -10.00 -51.11 -40.12
CA PHE A 34 -11.28 -51.66 -39.70
C PHE A 34 -12.34 -50.56 -39.53
N LYS A 35 -13.59 -50.94 -39.71
CA LYS A 35 -14.76 -50.13 -39.39
C LYS A 35 -15.44 -50.74 -38.17
N LEU A 36 -15.73 -49.94 -37.16
CA LEU A 36 -16.53 -50.34 -36.01
C LEU A 36 -18.01 -50.39 -36.41
N LEU A 37 -18.61 -51.58 -36.45
CA LEU A 37 -20.01 -51.76 -36.79
C LEU A 37 -20.93 -51.63 -35.58
N ALA A 38 -20.55 -52.25 -34.46
CA ALA A 38 -21.25 -52.19 -33.18
C ALA A 38 -20.33 -52.56 -32.05
N PHE A 39 -20.72 -52.28 -30.83
CA PHE A 39 -20.06 -52.77 -29.64
C PHE A 39 -21.10 -53.17 -28.58
N SER A 40 -20.74 -54.12 -27.73
CA SER A 40 -21.53 -54.52 -26.57
C SER A 40 -20.70 -54.30 -25.32
N THR A 41 -21.37 -53.86 -24.26
CA THR A 41 -20.74 -53.60 -22.97
C THR A 41 -21.33 -54.50 -21.91
N GLN A 42 -20.45 -55.08 -21.09
CA GLN A 42 -20.83 -55.83 -19.90
C GLN A 42 -20.12 -55.21 -18.70
N PHE A 43 -20.76 -55.21 -17.56
CA PHE A 43 -20.18 -54.73 -16.30
C PHE A 43 -20.51 -55.72 -15.17
N ARG A 44 -19.71 -55.65 -14.11
CA ARG A 44 -19.96 -56.33 -12.84
C ARG A 44 -19.33 -55.58 -11.69
N PHE A 45 -19.79 -55.90 -10.49
CA PHE A 45 -19.15 -55.46 -9.25
C PHE A 45 -18.56 -56.68 -8.54
N GLY A 46 -17.28 -56.61 -8.19
CA GLY A 46 -16.54 -57.68 -7.55
C GLY A 46 -16.57 -59.00 -8.34
N GLU A 47 -16.95 -60.10 -7.67
CA GLU A 47 -17.10 -61.43 -8.27
C GLU A 47 -18.52 -61.73 -8.77
N GLY A 48 -19.38 -60.68 -8.87
CA GLY A 48 -20.75 -60.85 -9.40
C GLY A 48 -20.80 -61.32 -10.84
N GLN A 49 -22.00 -61.69 -11.30
CA GLN A 49 -22.21 -62.09 -12.68
C GLN A 49 -22.06 -60.90 -13.64
N TRP A 50 -21.60 -61.18 -14.88
CA TRP A 50 -21.50 -60.16 -15.92
C TRP A 50 -22.91 -59.81 -16.45
N GLU A 51 -23.28 -58.56 -16.32
CA GLU A 51 -24.54 -58.00 -16.82
C GLU A 51 -24.32 -57.25 -18.12
N LYS A 52 -25.16 -57.48 -19.14
CA LYS A 52 -25.17 -56.70 -20.37
C LYS A 52 -25.88 -55.37 -20.12
N ILE A 53 -25.31 -54.29 -20.64
CA ILE A 53 -25.88 -52.96 -20.57
C ILE A 53 -26.07 -52.40 -21.99
N ALA A 54 -27.22 -51.79 -22.26
CA ALA A 54 -27.49 -51.17 -23.55
C ALA A 54 -26.69 -49.86 -23.69
N GLU A 55 -26.34 -49.46 -24.91
CA GLU A 55 -25.53 -48.24 -25.16
C GLU A 55 -26.16 -46.98 -24.56
N LYS A 56 -27.52 -46.85 -24.63
CA LYS A 56 -28.24 -45.75 -24.07
C LYS A 56 -28.16 -45.64 -22.53
N ASP A 57 -27.95 -46.77 -21.86
CA ASP A 57 -27.92 -46.89 -20.40
C ASP A 57 -26.49 -46.73 -19.83
N LEU A 58 -25.46 -46.58 -20.70
CA LEU A 58 -24.07 -46.32 -20.29
C LEU A 58 -23.94 -44.99 -19.50
N VAL A 59 -24.87 -44.10 -19.63
CA VAL A 59 -25.01 -42.87 -18.82
C VAL A 59 -25.04 -43.14 -17.31
N LYS A 60 -25.39 -44.36 -16.88
CA LYS A 60 -25.29 -44.79 -15.48
C LYS A 60 -23.87 -44.61 -14.90
N PHE A 61 -22.83 -44.75 -15.73
CA PHE A 61 -21.46 -44.56 -15.29
C PHE A 61 -21.00 -43.08 -15.26
N ASP A 62 -21.85 -42.15 -15.67
CA ASP A 62 -21.62 -40.72 -15.52
C ASP A 62 -21.79 -40.28 -14.06
N ASP A 63 -22.43 -41.09 -13.22
CA ASP A 63 -22.50 -40.92 -11.77
C ASP A 63 -21.16 -41.32 -11.13
N ASP A 64 -20.54 -40.36 -10.45
CA ASP A 64 -19.26 -40.57 -9.77
C ASP A 64 -19.36 -41.62 -8.65
N GLN A 65 -20.52 -41.72 -7.96
CA GLN A 65 -20.70 -42.71 -6.88
C GLN A 65 -20.67 -44.14 -7.43
N ILE A 66 -21.13 -44.36 -8.65
CA ILE A 66 -21.09 -45.66 -9.32
C ILE A 66 -19.71 -45.91 -9.91
N PHE A 67 -19.17 -44.91 -10.60
CA PHE A 67 -17.89 -45.03 -11.29
C PHE A 67 -16.71 -45.25 -10.33
N LEU A 68 -16.69 -44.59 -9.18
CA LEU A 68 -15.63 -44.70 -8.17
C LEU A 68 -15.64 -46.01 -7.38
N LYS A 69 -16.68 -46.89 -7.53
CA LYS A 69 -16.65 -48.17 -6.83
C LYS A 69 -15.39 -48.97 -7.22
N LYS A 70 -14.61 -49.34 -6.22
CA LYS A 70 -13.27 -49.99 -6.45
C LYS A 70 -13.42 -51.32 -7.18
N ASP A 71 -14.51 -52.04 -7.01
CA ASP A 71 -14.85 -53.34 -7.55
C ASP A 71 -15.56 -53.28 -8.91
N LEU A 72 -15.83 -52.08 -9.48
CA LEU A 72 -16.41 -51.94 -10.80
C LEU A 72 -15.45 -52.47 -11.89
N GLN A 73 -15.95 -53.42 -12.66
CA GLN A 73 -15.28 -53.96 -13.85
C GLN A 73 -16.18 -53.78 -15.06
N ILE A 74 -15.58 -53.36 -16.17
CA ILE A 74 -16.30 -53.19 -17.45
C ILE A 74 -15.46 -53.85 -18.53
N LYS A 75 -16.12 -54.61 -19.40
CA LYS A 75 -15.53 -55.18 -20.63
C LYS A 75 -16.39 -54.85 -21.84
N GLN A 76 -15.73 -54.73 -22.98
CA GLN A 76 -16.41 -54.47 -24.25
C GLN A 76 -15.97 -55.45 -25.31
N GLU A 77 -16.95 -55.90 -26.11
CA GLU A 77 -16.73 -56.68 -27.30
C GLU A 77 -17.16 -55.87 -28.52
N TYR A 78 -16.33 -55.82 -29.52
CA TYR A 78 -16.47 -54.99 -30.70
C TYR A 78 -16.76 -55.86 -31.93
N LYS A 79 -17.84 -55.55 -32.65
CA LYS A 79 -18.10 -56.07 -33.97
C LYS A 79 -17.45 -55.19 -34.99
N ILE A 80 -16.45 -55.69 -35.69
CA ILE A 80 -15.63 -54.95 -36.66
C ILE A 80 -15.67 -55.58 -38.03
N GLU A 81 -15.55 -54.75 -39.06
CA GLU A 81 -15.33 -55.16 -40.45
C GLU A 81 -13.90 -54.74 -40.83
N ILE A 82 -13.02 -55.74 -41.06
CA ILE A 82 -11.65 -55.53 -41.50
C ILE A 82 -11.61 -55.54 -43.01
N TYR A 83 -10.94 -54.56 -43.60
CA TYR A 83 -10.83 -54.38 -45.04
C TYR A 83 -9.41 -53.90 -45.41
N GLN A 84 -9.04 -54.09 -46.68
CA GLN A 84 -7.79 -53.57 -47.20
C GLN A 84 -7.94 -52.08 -47.47
N ASN A 85 -7.11 -51.27 -46.81
CA ASN A 85 -7.09 -49.82 -46.96
C ASN A 85 -5.97 -49.39 -47.91
N ILE A 86 -6.37 -48.95 -49.10
CA ILE A 86 -5.43 -48.48 -50.15
C ILE A 86 -5.36 -46.96 -50.15
N GLU A 87 -6.28 -46.27 -49.51
CA GLU A 87 -6.43 -44.83 -49.53
C GLU A 87 -5.97 -44.18 -48.18
N ASN A 88 -5.40 -43.00 -48.29
CA ASN A 88 -4.96 -42.25 -47.13
C ASN A 88 -6.20 -41.58 -46.45
N ASP A 89 -6.61 -42.08 -45.30
CA ASP A 89 -7.80 -41.54 -44.57
C ASP A 89 -7.48 -40.15 -44.01
N ILE A 90 -8.07 -39.10 -44.67
CA ILE A 90 -7.92 -37.70 -44.27
C ILE A 90 -8.37 -37.50 -42.82
N TYR A 91 -9.42 -38.19 -42.33
CA TYR A 91 -9.92 -38.11 -40.97
C TYR A 91 -8.93 -38.67 -39.95
N ALA A 92 -8.22 -39.73 -40.32
CA ALA A 92 -7.18 -40.32 -39.45
C ALA A 92 -6.06 -39.32 -39.16
N ASN A 93 -5.70 -38.47 -40.13
CA ASN A 93 -4.65 -37.45 -39.96
C ASN A 93 -5.17 -36.17 -39.29
N ALA A 94 -6.42 -35.80 -39.56
CA ALA A 94 -7.02 -34.57 -39.01
C ALA A 94 -7.44 -34.68 -37.51
N ILE A 95 -7.45 -35.88 -36.93
CA ILE A 95 -7.88 -36.09 -35.56
C ILE A 95 -6.73 -36.62 -34.70
N LYS A 96 -6.43 -35.93 -33.60
CA LYS A 96 -5.43 -36.35 -32.60
C LYS A 96 -6.10 -36.48 -31.24
N LEU A 97 -5.85 -37.61 -30.54
CA LEU A 97 -6.27 -37.77 -29.15
C LEU A 97 -5.15 -37.39 -28.19
N VAL A 98 -5.50 -36.65 -27.15
CA VAL A 98 -4.62 -36.27 -26.06
C VAL A 98 -5.29 -36.64 -24.75
N ALA A 99 -4.59 -37.37 -23.90
CA ALA A 99 -5.02 -37.68 -22.55
C ALA A 99 -4.14 -36.93 -21.53
N ASN A 100 -4.69 -36.57 -20.39
CA ASN A 100 -3.90 -36.01 -19.28
C ASN A 100 -3.06 -37.12 -18.61
N LYS A 101 -2.13 -36.72 -17.74
CA LYS A 101 -1.17 -37.63 -17.10
C LYS A 101 -1.85 -38.78 -16.33
N ASN A 102 -2.96 -38.48 -15.66
CA ASN A 102 -3.71 -39.42 -14.84
C ASN A 102 -4.75 -40.22 -15.64
N LEU A 103 -4.81 -40.05 -16.95
CA LEU A 103 -5.80 -40.69 -17.87
C LEU A 103 -7.26 -40.47 -17.45
N THR A 104 -7.53 -39.40 -16.73
CA THR A 104 -8.88 -38.99 -16.27
C THR A 104 -9.58 -38.08 -17.26
N LYS A 105 -8.91 -37.63 -18.33
CA LYS A 105 -9.51 -36.76 -19.34
C LYS A 105 -8.93 -37.06 -20.71
N ILE A 106 -9.80 -37.34 -21.68
CA ILE A 106 -9.43 -37.54 -23.09
C ILE A 106 -10.03 -36.39 -23.90
N ILE A 107 -9.19 -35.78 -24.73
CA ILE A 107 -9.55 -34.66 -25.61
C ILE A 107 -9.26 -35.08 -27.06
N ALA A 108 -10.22 -34.85 -27.96
CA ALA A 108 -9.97 -34.87 -29.39
C ALA A 108 -9.58 -33.48 -29.87
N GLN A 109 -8.44 -33.39 -30.53
CA GLN A 109 -8.05 -32.22 -31.31
C GLN A 109 -8.41 -32.52 -32.76
N ILE A 110 -9.33 -31.78 -33.35
CA ILE A 110 -9.89 -31.97 -34.67
C ILE A 110 -9.44 -30.81 -35.55
N ASP A 111 -8.65 -31.06 -36.57
CA ASP A 111 -8.26 -30.04 -37.55
C ASP A 111 -9.38 -29.86 -38.58
N LEU A 112 -10.29 -28.94 -38.29
CA LEU A 112 -11.39 -28.60 -39.19
C LEU A 112 -10.95 -27.80 -40.43
N LYS A 113 -9.69 -27.33 -40.48
CA LYS A 113 -9.14 -26.72 -41.69
C LYS A 113 -8.93 -27.78 -42.81
N ALA A 114 -8.58 -29.00 -42.41
CA ALA A 114 -8.33 -30.12 -43.33
C ALA A 114 -9.61 -30.87 -43.74
N LEU A 115 -10.74 -30.62 -43.04
CA LEU A 115 -12.00 -31.34 -43.24
C LEU A 115 -13.04 -30.42 -43.84
N ALA A 116 -13.46 -30.70 -45.09
CA ALA A 116 -14.64 -30.06 -45.67
C ALA A 116 -15.93 -30.64 -45.05
N TYR A 117 -16.95 -29.83 -44.89
CA TYR A 117 -18.25 -30.31 -44.39
C TYR A 117 -18.90 -31.26 -45.42
N GLU A 118 -19.30 -32.43 -44.99
CA GLU A 118 -20.11 -33.40 -45.76
C GLU A 118 -21.19 -34.04 -44.89
N ASP A 119 -22.25 -34.59 -45.47
CA ASP A 119 -23.42 -35.08 -44.74
C ASP A 119 -23.12 -36.20 -43.71
N LYS A 120 -22.05 -36.95 -43.86
CA LYS A 120 -21.64 -38.03 -42.94
C LYS A 120 -20.42 -37.68 -42.11
N ILE A 121 -19.98 -36.42 -42.06
CA ILE A 121 -18.77 -35.98 -41.36
C ILE A 121 -18.78 -36.36 -39.88
N ALA A 122 -19.92 -36.25 -39.20
CA ALA A 122 -20.04 -36.58 -37.77
C ALA A 122 -19.75 -38.08 -37.51
N ILE A 123 -20.26 -38.96 -38.37
CA ILE A 123 -20.06 -40.42 -38.26
C ILE A 123 -18.59 -40.74 -38.53
N LYS A 124 -17.97 -40.16 -39.56
CA LYS A 124 -16.57 -40.40 -39.90
C LYS A 124 -15.62 -39.91 -38.79
N ILE A 125 -15.88 -38.75 -38.23
CA ILE A 125 -15.12 -38.25 -37.07
C ILE A 125 -15.29 -39.15 -35.86
N LEU A 126 -16.50 -39.52 -35.51
CA LEU A 126 -16.78 -40.38 -34.36
C LEU A 126 -16.10 -41.77 -34.52
N GLN A 127 -16.17 -42.37 -35.69
CA GLN A 127 -15.49 -43.62 -35.97
C GLN A 127 -13.97 -43.52 -35.81
N ASN A 128 -13.34 -42.44 -36.31
CA ASN A 128 -11.91 -42.23 -36.15
C ASN A 128 -11.52 -41.96 -34.70
N ILE A 129 -12.34 -41.22 -33.95
CA ILE A 129 -12.16 -41.05 -32.50
C ILE A 129 -12.22 -42.39 -31.78
N TYR A 130 -13.23 -43.23 -32.05
CA TYR A 130 -13.36 -44.52 -31.41
C TYR A 130 -12.23 -45.47 -31.80
N LYS A 131 -11.79 -45.55 -33.06
CA LYS A 131 -10.59 -46.30 -33.46
C LYS A 131 -9.36 -45.88 -32.63
N LYS A 132 -9.11 -44.58 -32.49
CA LYS A 132 -7.96 -44.05 -31.71
C LYS A 132 -8.08 -44.35 -30.22
N MET A 133 -9.30 -44.28 -29.65
CA MET A 133 -9.56 -44.68 -28.25
C MET A 133 -9.24 -46.16 -28.05
N LEU A 134 -9.67 -47.03 -28.95
CA LEU A 134 -9.39 -48.46 -28.90
C LEU A 134 -7.87 -48.77 -29.07
N LYS A 135 -7.18 -48.00 -29.91
CA LYS A 135 -5.71 -48.09 -30.03
C LYS A 135 -5.01 -47.78 -28.71
N LEU A 136 -5.54 -46.85 -27.96
CA LEU A 136 -5.03 -46.44 -26.63
C LEU A 136 -5.64 -47.28 -25.50
N LYS A 137 -6.41 -48.31 -25.81
CA LYS A 137 -7.07 -49.23 -24.88
C LYS A 137 -8.14 -48.58 -23.98
N PHE A 138 -8.70 -47.43 -24.39
CA PHE A 138 -9.82 -46.83 -23.69
C PHE A 138 -11.12 -47.48 -24.09
N LEU A 139 -12.03 -47.58 -23.12
CA LEU A 139 -13.43 -47.99 -23.37
C LEU A 139 -14.17 -46.87 -24.11
N ILE A 140 -15.03 -47.27 -25.06
CA ILE A 140 -15.83 -46.33 -25.84
C ILE A 140 -17.24 -46.19 -25.23
N GLY A 141 -17.82 -45.01 -25.32
CA GLY A 141 -19.20 -44.72 -24.81
C GLY A 141 -19.31 -44.63 -23.30
N ILE A 142 -18.21 -44.76 -22.51
CA ILE A 142 -18.22 -44.65 -21.07
C ILE A 142 -17.79 -43.23 -20.69
N ARG A 143 -18.55 -42.59 -19.75
CA ARG A 143 -18.22 -41.26 -19.20
C ARG A 143 -18.06 -40.16 -20.25
N ILE A 144 -18.87 -40.28 -21.33
CA ILE A 144 -18.76 -39.32 -22.46
C ILE A 144 -19.61 -38.05 -22.25
N PHE A 145 -20.48 -38.01 -21.25
CA PHE A 145 -21.34 -36.87 -20.93
C PHE A 145 -21.98 -36.24 -22.19
N ASP A 146 -21.83 -34.96 -22.42
CA ASP A 146 -22.39 -34.22 -23.57
C ASP A 146 -21.54 -34.32 -24.85
N PHE A 147 -20.46 -35.12 -24.90
CA PHE A 147 -19.53 -35.16 -26.04
C PHE A 147 -20.21 -35.26 -27.41
N LYS A 148 -21.20 -36.19 -27.56
CA LYS A 148 -21.91 -36.36 -28.84
C LYS A 148 -22.66 -35.09 -29.25
N LYS A 149 -23.27 -34.42 -28.29
CA LYS A 149 -23.99 -33.15 -28.48
C LYS A 149 -23.03 -32.02 -28.84
N ASP A 150 -21.92 -31.92 -28.13
CA ASP A 150 -20.87 -30.91 -28.37
C ASP A 150 -20.26 -31.08 -29.77
N LEU A 151 -19.99 -32.31 -30.19
CA LEU A 151 -19.53 -32.61 -31.53
C LEU A 151 -20.54 -32.16 -32.60
N LEU A 152 -21.84 -32.48 -32.43
CA LEU A 152 -22.87 -32.05 -33.37
C LEU A 152 -23.01 -30.52 -33.41
N ASN A 153 -22.96 -29.86 -32.28
CA ASN A 153 -22.97 -28.39 -32.19
C ASN A 153 -21.78 -27.76 -32.91
N LEU A 154 -20.59 -28.33 -32.73
CA LEU A 154 -19.37 -27.86 -33.43
C LEU A 154 -19.54 -28.03 -34.94
N LEU A 155 -20.00 -29.17 -35.39
CA LEU A 155 -20.18 -29.44 -36.82
C LEU A 155 -21.33 -28.61 -37.44
N ALA A 156 -22.35 -28.28 -36.70
CA ALA A 156 -23.38 -27.32 -37.15
C ALA A 156 -22.80 -25.92 -37.38
N LYS A 157 -21.91 -25.47 -36.47
CA LYS A 157 -21.18 -24.22 -36.66
C LYS A 157 -20.26 -24.28 -37.87
N HIS A 158 -19.54 -25.40 -38.07
CA HIS A 158 -18.66 -25.62 -39.21
C HIS A 158 -19.43 -25.62 -40.54
N LYS A 159 -20.66 -26.15 -40.54
CA LYS A 159 -21.58 -26.11 -41.70
C LYS A 159 -22.00 -24.68 -42.02
N ALA A 160 -22.35 -23.90 -41.00
CA ALA A 160 -22.82 -22.51 -41.18
C ALA A 160 -21.67 -21.57 -41.59
N SER A 161 -20.46 -21.76 -41.05
CA SER A 161 -19.27 -20.97 -41.35
C SER A 161 -18.04 -21.86 -41.20
N ALA A 162 -17.33 -22.13 -42.30
CA ALA A 162 -16.19 -23.03 -42.32
C ALA A 162 -15.13 -22.61 -41.26
N ILE A 163 -14.94 -23.42 -40.24
CA ILE A 163 -13.97 -23.23 -39.17
C ILE A 163 -12.58 -23.62 -39.69
N LYS A 164 -11.65 -22.68 -39.73
CA LYS A 164 -10.29 -22.87 -40.28
C LYS A 164 -9.23 -22.99 -39.17
N GLN A 165 -9.52 -23.79 -38.12
CA GLN A 165 -8.60 -23.99 -37.00
C GLN A 165 -8.76 -25.40 -36.40
N VAL A 166 -7.78 -25.81 -35.58
CA VAL A 166 -7.87 -26.99 -34.75
C VAL A 166 -8.77 -26.73 -33.56
N VAL A 167 -9.79 -27.53 -33.35
CA VAL A 167 -10.72 -27.42 -32.23
C VAL A 167 -10.54 -28.61 -31.30
N SER A 168 -10.54 -28.34 -29.99
CA SER A 168 -10.43 -29.36 -28.95
C SER A 168 -11.80 -29.64 -28.34
N ILE A 169 -12.21 -30.90 -28.31
CA ILE A 169 -13.43 -31.36 -27.65
C ILE A 169 -13.07 -32.43 -26.63
N THR A 170 -13.62 -32.33 -25.43
CA THR A 170 -13.48 -33.39 -24.41
C THR A 170 -14.35 -34.58 -24.79
N ILE A 171 -13.76 -35.76 -24.92
CA ILE A 171 -14.48 -37.00 -25.28
C ILE A 171 -15.03 -37.70 -24.05
N ALA A 172 -14.19 -37.86 -23.03
CA ALA A 172 -14.55 -38.57 -21.80
C ALA A 172 -13.83 -37.99 -20.60
N LYS A 173 -14.45 -38.15 -19.42
CA LYS A 173 -13.89 -37.66 -18.15
C LYS A 173 -14.01 -38.78 -17.09
N GLY A 174 -12.90 -39.22 -16.54
CA GLY A 174 -12.84 -39.98 -15.30
C GLY A 174 -13.04 -39.05 -14.08
N VAL A 175 -12.58 -39.47 -12.93
CA VAL A 175 -12.56 -38.68 -11.70
C VAL A 175 -11.13 -38.39 -11.30
N GLU A 176 -10.76 -37.13 -11.30
CA GLU A 176 -9.43 -36.68 -10.88
C GLU A 176 -9.31 -36.78 -9.36
N PRO A 177 -8.23 -37.37 -8.82
CA PRO A 177 -8.03 -37.38 -7.39
C PRO A 177 -7.75 -35.97 -6.88
N THR A 178 -8.24 -35.63 -5.71
CA THR A 178 -7.84 -34.40 -5.00
C THR A 178 -6.72 -34.72 -4.03
N ASN A 179 -5.66 -33.90 -4.04
CA ASN A 179 -4.52 -34.11 -3.13
C ASN A 179 -4.93 -33.94 -1.68
N SER A 180 -4.34 -34.74 -0.81
CA SER A 180 -4.42 -34.53 0.64
C SER A 180 -3.69 -33.23 1.01
N GLN A 181 -4.14 -32.63 2.08
CA GLN A 181 -3.58 -31.41 2.66
C GLN A 181 -2.87 -31.77 3.96
N ASP A 182 -1.57 -31.53 4.02
CA ASP A 182 -0.77 -31.76 5.22
C ASP A 182 -1.13 -30.73 6.32
N GLU A 183 -0.95 -31.14 7.58
CA GLU A 183 -1.05 -30.21 8.70
C GLU A 183 0.08 -29.17 8.64
N ALA A 184 -0.28 -27.89 8.82
CA ALA A 184 0.68 -26.79 8.76
C ALA A 184 0.29 -25.65 9.70
N LEU A 185 1.29 -25.00 10.30
CA LEU A 185 1.12 -23.74 11.03
C LEU A 185 1.77 -22.62 10.21
N ILE A 186 0.97 -21.66 9.77
CA ILE A 186 1.42 -20.48 9.06
C ILE A 186 1.54 -19.33 10.03
N LEU A 187 2.73 -18.74 10.11
CA LEU A 187 3.03 -17.58 10.95
C LEU A 187 2.82 -16.30 10.14
N CYS A 188 1.55 -15.84 10.04
CA CYS A 188 1.16 -14.69 9.19
C CYS A 188 1.92 -13.42 9.57
N TYR A 189 2.21 -13.21 10.85
CA TYR A 189 2.99 -12.06 11.31
C TYR A 189 4.42 -12.05 10.75
N LYS A 190 5.05 -13.22 10.56
CA LYS A 190 6.40 -13.31 9.94
C LYS A 190 6.36 -13.08 8.43
N GLU A 191 5.26 -13.44 7.76
CA GLU A 191 5.09 -13.18 6.33
C GLU A 191 4.92 -11.68 6.04
N LYS A 192 4.24 -10.97 6.92
CA LYS A 192 4.10 -9.50 6.86
C LYS A 192 5.49 -8.82 6.88
N ALA A 193 6.41 -9.32 7.69
CA ALA A 193 7.76 -8.79 7.80
C ALA A 193 8.59 -8.92 6.51
N LYS A 194 8.29 -9.88 5.64
CA LYS A 194 8.98 -10.05 4.34
C LYS A 194 8.61 -8.96 3.33
N ASN A 195 7.49 -8.27 3.53
CA ASN A 195 7.00 -7.20 2.65
C ASN A 195 7.51 -5.81 3.05
N TYR A 196 8.27 -5.70 4.14
CA TYR A 196 8.87 -4.43 4.58
C TYR A 196 10.06 -4.04 3.68
N THR A 197 10.36 -2.74 3.64
CA THR A 197 11.55 -2.23 2.94
C THR A 197 12.83 -2.80 3.54
N LEU A 198 13.96 -2.72 2.82
CA LEU A 198 15.24 -3.31 3.24
C LEU A 198 15.68 -2.89 4.67
N ASP A 199 15.33 -1.66 5.09
CA ASP A 199 15.62 -1.15 6.44
C ASP A 199 14.63 -1.69 7.50
N GLU A 200 13.40 -2.03 7.09
CA GLU A 200 12.36 -2.59 7.96
C GLU A 200 12.45 -4.12 8.07
N GLN A 201 13.04 -4.80 7.07
CA GLN A 201 13.19 -6.27 7.03
C GLN A 201 14.07 -6.85 8.14
N ARG A 202 14.81 -6.02 8.88
CA ARG A 202 15.68 -6.45 9.98
C ARG A 202 15.01 -6.37 11.35
N ALA A 203 13.72 -6.01 11.41
CA ALA A 203 12.98 -6.02 12.67
C ALA A 203 12.70 -7.45 13.13
N ASN A 204 13.43 -7.92 14.13
CA ASN A 204 13.17 -9.21 14.78
C ASN A 204 11.90 -9.18 15.65
N ILE A 205 11.33 -7.98 15.88
CA ILE A 205 10.15 -7.74 16.70
C ILE A 205 9.03 -7.24 15.80
N ILE A 206 7.96 -8.03 15.71
CA ILE A 206 6.84 -7.74 14.81
C ILE A 206 5.64 -7.35 15.64
N VAL A 207 5.09 -6.18 15.33
CA VAL A 207 3.89 -5.63 15.96
C VAL A 207 2.66 -6.01 15.15
N VAL A 208 1.63 -6.48 15.85
CA VAL A 208 0.31 -6.78 15.28
C VAL A 208 -0.74 -5.85 15.83
N ASP A 209 -1.75 -5.58 15.01
CA ASP A 209 -2.90 -4.78 15.38
C ASP A 209 -4.02 -5.64 15.98
N GLU A 210 -4.93 -5.02 16.73
CA GLU A 210 -6.14 -5.67 17.17
C GLU A 210 -6.98 -6.13 15.97
N ASN A 211 -7.57 -7.32 16.07
CA ASN A 211 -8.32 -8.02 15.00
C ASN A 211 -7.46 -8.46 13.80
N GLU A 212 -6.13 -8.45 13.92
CA GLU A 212 -5.24 -8.99 12.89
C GLU A 212 -5.08 -10.51 13.03
N ILE A 213 -5.08 -11.23 11.90
CA ILE A 213 -4.81 -12.67 11.88
C ILE A 213 -3.30 -12.88 12.03
N VAL A 214 -2.90 -13.49 13.13
CA VAL A 214 -1.49 -13.69 13.51
C VAL A 214 -0.99 -15.06 13.09
N LEU A 215 -1.81 -16.10 13.28
CA LEU A 215 -1.47 -17.48 12.96
C LEU A 215 -2.62 -18.15 12.21
N LYS A 216 -2.31 -19.09 11.32
CA LYS A 216 -3.27 -19.99 10.69
C LYS A 216 -2.83 -21.43 10.89
N HIS A 217 -3.62 -22.21 11.56
CA HIS A 217 -3.43 -23.65 11.70
C HIS A 217 -4.29 -24.36 10.66
N ILE A 218 -3.66 -24.98 9.69
CA ILE A 218 -4.28 -25.80 8.66
C ILE A 218 -4.34 -27.22 9.20
N LYS A 219 -5.54 -27.77 9.36
CA LYS A 219 -5.73 -29.16 9.79
C LYS A 219 -5.43 -30.11 8.63
N ALA A 220 -4.88 -31.28 8.94
CA ALA A 220 -4.70 -32.33 7.95
C ALA A 220 -6.07 -32.74 7.38
N LYS A 221 -6.16 -32.89 6.06
CA LYS A 221 -7.36 -33.35 5.37
C LYS A 221 -6.99 -34.38 4.32
N VAL A 222 -7.60 -35.55 4.40
CA VAL A 222 -7.45 -36.59 3.38
C VAL A 222 -8.10 -36.11 2.09
N GLY A 223 -7.40 -36.23 0.97
CA GLY A 223 -7.95 -35.98 -0.35
C GLY A 223 -8.96 -37.05 -0.76
N ALA A 224 -9.63 -36.83 -1.88
CA ALA A 224 -10.54 -37.82 -2.45
C ALA A 224 -9.83 -38.66 -3.52
N GLU A 225 -9.99 -39.97 -3.44
CA GLU A 225 -9.51 -40.90 -4.46
C GLU A 225 -10.18 -40.61 -5.81
N GLY A 226 -9.46 -40.86 -6.89
CA GLY A 226 -9.95 -40.76 -8.26
C GLY A 226 -10.07 -42.09 -8.96
N LYS A 227 -10.51 -42.07 -10.21
CA LYS A 227 -10.49 -43.24 -11.11
C LYS A 227 -10.24 -42.82 -12.55
N ASP A 228 -9.31 -43.46 -13.21
CA ASP A 228 -9.00 -43.20 -14.60
C ASP A 228 -10.05 -43.81 -15.56
N LEU A 229 -9.91 -43.50 -16.85
CA LEU A 229 -10.81 -44.02 -17.89
C LEU A 229 -10.50 -45.47 -18.31
N ASN A 230 -9.45 -46.05 -17.75
CA ASN A 230 -9.13 -47.50 -17.87
C ASN A 230 -9.61 -48.28 -16.62
N LEU A 231 -10.36 -47.62 -15.74
CA LEU A 231 -10.90 -48.16 -14.50
C LEU A 231 -9.87 -48.42 -13.39
N HIS A 232 -8.64 -47.87 -13.49
CA HIS A 232 -7.68 -47.97 -12.39
C HIS A 232 -8.02 -46.95 -11.33
N ASN A 233 -8.01 -47.38 -10.08
CA ASN A 233 -8.18 -46.47 -8.94
C ASN A 233 -6.93 -45.60 -8.79
N LEU A 234 -7.14 -44.30 -8.59
CA LEU A 234 -6.10 -43.33 -8.34
C LEU A 234 -6.08 -43.04 -6.85
N GLU A 235 -5.16 -43.69 -6.16
CA GLU A 235 -5.01 -43.54 -4.71
C GLU A 235 -4.43 -42.16 -4.37
N VAL A 236 -4.78 -41.66 -3.22
CA VAL A 236 -4.28 -40.39 -2.67
C VAL A 236 -3.41 -40.74 -1.47
N LEU A 237 -2.23 -40.11 -1.41
CA LEU A 237 -1.36 -40.28 -0.25
C LEU A 237 -2.06 -39.69 1.00
N GLU A 238 -1.95 -40.41 2.11
CA GLU A 238 -2.43 -39.88 3.38
C GLU A 238 -1.68 -38.60 3.74
N PRO A 239 -2.38 -37.62 4.32
CA PRO A 239 -1.72 -36.39 4.74
C PRO A 239 -0.74 -36.67 5.87
N LYS A 240 0.36 -35.93 5.89
CA LYS A 240 1.30 -35.99 7.01
C LYS A 240 0.69 -35.26 8.20
N GLU A 241 0.41 -36.01 9.24
CA GLU A 241 0.05 -35.46 10.54
C GLU A 241 1.35 -35.07 11.26
N ASN A 242 1.74 -33.80 11.14
CA ASN A 242 2.98 -33.30 11.74
C ASN A 242 2.82 -33.03 13.26
N LYS A 243 1.68 -33.34 13.89
CA LYS A 243 1.35 -33.06 15.31
C LYS A 243 2.00 -31.80 15.83
N ILE A 244 1.63 -30.69 15.19
CA ILE A 244 2.19 -29.37 15.54
C ILE A 244 1.68 -28.98 16.90
N ASN A 245 2.51 -29.19 17.93
CA ASN A 245 2.19 -28.77 19.29
C ASN A 245 2.51 -27.29 19.46
N PHE A 246 1.50 -26.46 19.54
CA PHE A 246 1.62 -25.05 19.89
C PHE A 246 0.46 -24.64 20.81
N SER A 247 0.63 -23.54 21.48
CA SER A 247 -0.41 -22.94 22.34
C SER A 247 -0.45 -21.43 22.13
N CYS A 248 -1.61 -20.86 22.32
CA CYS A 248 -1.83 -19.42 22.29
C CYS A 248 -2.38 -18.96 23.63
N SER A 249 -1.92 -17.81 24.10
CA SER A 249 -2.43 -17.16 25.30
C SER A 249 -3.85 -16.62 25.11
N ASN A 250 -4.44 -16.09 26.18
CA ASN A 250 -5.74 -15.41 26.14
C ASN A 250 -5.72 -14.10 25.33
N ALA A 251 -4.58 -13.70 24.77
CA ALA A 251 -4.47 -12.57 23.88
C ALA A 251 -4.94 -12.86 22.44
N PHE A 252 -5.30 -14.11 22.17
CA PHE A 252 -5.81 -14.56 20.87
C PHE A 252 -7.24 -15.06 20.96
N LYS A 253 -8.03 -14.77 19.93
CA LYS A 253 -9.30 -15.41 19.64
C LYS A 253 -9.08 -16.43 18.53
N SER A 254 -9.59 -17.64 18.66
CA SER A 254 -9.58 -18.64 17.60
C SER A 254 -10.91 -18.65 16.84
N GLU A 255 -10.86 -18.64 15.53
CA GLU A 255 -12.01 -18.81 14.64
C GLU A 255 -11.78 -20.00 13.71
N GLU A 256 -12.68 -20.97 13.75
CA GLU A 256 -12.60 -22.17 12.91
C GLU A 256 -13.38 -21.96 11.63
N LYS A 257 -12.74 -22.16 10.47
CA LYS A 257 -13.31 -22.09 9.13
C LYS A 257 -12.99 -23.36 8.36
N GLU A 258 -13.93 -24.24 8.20
CA GLU A 258 -13.75 -25.55 7.54
C GLU A 258 -12.52 -26.32 8.05
N ASN A 259 -11.39 -26.19 7.39
CA ASN A 259 -10.14 -26.91 7.68
C ASN A 259 -9.02 -26.00 8.22
N ILE A 260 -9.31 -24.75 8.51
CA ILE A 260 -8.35 -23.74 8.97
C ILE A 260 -8.86 -23.15 10.28
N VAL A 261 -7.97 -23.09 11.29
CA VAL A 261 -8.21 -22.34 12.52
C VAL A 261 -7.37 -21.07 12.45
N GLU A 262 -8.04 -19.92 12.42
CA GLU A 262 -7.39 -18.62 12.45
C GLU A 262 -7.27 -18.10 13.89
N TYR A 263 -6.08 -17.66 14.28
CA TYR A 263 -5.81 -17.04 15.56
C TYR A 263 -5.64 -15.54 15.37
N ILE A 264 -6.56 -14.79 15.94
CA ILE A 264 -6.74 -13.35 15.76
C ILE A 264 -6.31 -12.64 17.02
N ALA A 265 -5.54 -11.56 16.89
CA ALA A 265 -5.11 -10.75 18.01
C ALA A 265 -6.30 -10.02 18.67
N LEU A 266 -6.45 -10.12 19.98
CA LEU A 266 -7.44 -9.39 20.78
C LEU A 266 -6.94 -8.02 21.25
N LYS A 267 -5.65 -7.77 21.12
CA LYS A 267 -5.01 -6.50 21.51
C LYS A 267 -3.83 -6.20 20.59
N LYS A 268 -3.48 -4.95 20.49
CA LYS A 268 -2.25 -4.52 19.82
C LYS A 268 -1.04 -4.89 20.65
N GLY A 269 0.08 -5.23 20.01
CA GLY A 269 1.32 -5.52 20.71
C GLY A 269 2.31 -6.32 19.90
N PHE A 270 3.36 -6.78 20.55
CA PHE A 270 4.40 -7.62 19.96
C PHE A 270 4.03 -9.08 20.07
N VAL A 271 4.26 -9.83 19.00
CA VAL A 271 4.15 -11.29 19.07
C VAL A 271 5.38 -11.85 19.77
N VAL A 272 5.16 -12.51 20.89
CA VAL A 272 6.18 -13.22 21.67
C VAL A 272 6.05 -14.71 21.42
N GLU A 273 7.12 -15.34 20.97
CA GLU A 273 7.19 -16.77 20.69
C GLU A 273 8.18 -17.42 21.68
N ASN A 274 7.66 -18.25 22.59
CA ASN A 274 8.44 -19.00 23.56
C ASN A 274 8.14 -20.50 23.44
N ALA A 275 9.08 -21.27 22.90
CA ALA A 275 8.95 -22.73 22.75
C ALA A 275 7.59 -23.19 22.19
N ASN A 276 7.16 -22.60 21.07
CA ASN A 276 5.86 -22.81 20.42
C ASN A 276 4.63 -22.30 21.21
N ASN A 277 4.83 -21.51 22.25
CA ASN A 277 3.76 -20.78 22.90
C ASN A 277 3.76 -19.33 22.40
N TYR A 278 2.62 -18.89 21.87
CA TYR A 278 2.44 -17.56 21.30
C TYR A 278 1.66 -16.67 22.25
N ASP A 279 2.18 -15.47 22.48
CA ASP A 279 1.52 -14.42 23.27
C ASP A 279 1.65 -13.06 22.56
N ILE A 280 0.85 -12.08 22.99
CA ILE A 280 0.96 -10.69 22.56
C ILE A 280 1.26 -9.84 23.79
N ALA A 281 2.45 -9.24 23.80
CA ALA A 281 2.89 -8.36 24.87
C ALA A 281 2.81 -6.89 24.44
N ASN A 282 2.37 -6.01 25.35
CA ASN A 282 2.37 -4.57 25.13
C ASN A 282 3.64 -3.92 25.70
N GLU A 283 4.36 -4.62 26.54
CA GLU A 283 5.58 -4.16 27.17
C GLU A 283 6.72 -5.13 26.89
N LEU A 284 7.86 -4.59 26.44
CA LEU A 284 9.09 -5.34 26.24
C LEU A 284 10.20 -4.74 27.08
N GLU A 285 11.01 -5.62 27.66
CA GLU A 285 12.20 -5.24 28.40
C GLU A 285 13.44 -5.82 27.72
N PHE A 286 14.43 -4.96 27.50
CA PHE A 286 15.72 -5.30 26.91
C PHE A 286 16.86 -4.91 27.85
N GLY A 287 17.97 -5.61 27.74
CA GLY A 287 19.26 -5.12 28.18
C GLY A 287 19.75 -4.03 27.22
N ALA A 288 20.92 -4.23 26.60
CA ALA A 288 21.36 -3.35 25.52
C ALA A 288 20.65 -3.68 24.21
N VAL A 289 20.32 -2.66 23.39
CA VAL A 289 19.74 -2.81 22.05
C VAL A 289 20.81 -2.56 21.00
N ASP A 290 21.08 -3.57 20.19
CA ASP A 290 22.05 -3.53 19.09
C ASP A 290 21.35 -3.77 17.75
N PHE A 291 21.76 -3.05 16.73
CA PHE A 291 21.22 -3.18 15.37
C PHE A 291 21.40 -4.59 14.78
N LYS A 292 22.46 -5.31 15.15
CA LYS A 292 22.71 -6.67 14.65
C LYS A 292 21.81 -7.73 15.29
N SER A 293 21.50 -7.56 16.57
CA SER A 293 20.73 -8.54 17.36
C SER A 293 19.22 -8.30 17.31
N ILE A 294 18.78 -7.04 17.35
CA ILE A 294 17.36 -6.66 17.46
C ILE A 294 16.91 -5.90 16.21
N GLY A 295 17.78 -5.11 15.57
CA GLY A 295 17.43 -4.27 14.43
C GLY A 295 16.64 -3.03 14.85
N ASN A 296 15.81 -2.55 13.92
CA ASN A 296 14.90 -1.44 14.19
C ASN A 296 13.57 -1.96 14.78
N ILE A 297 13.00 -1.20 15.70
CA ILE A 297 11.69 -1.51 16.30
C ILE A 297 10.70 -0.43 15.86
N ASN A 298 9.70 -0.81 15.08
CA ASN A 298 8.64 0.09 14.63
C ASN A 298 7.29 -0.39 15.17
N ALA A 299 6.85 0.24 16.26
CA ALA A 299 5.57 -0.05 16.89
C ALA A 299 4.52 1.06 16.67
N SER A 300 4.86 2.11 15.91
CA SER A 300 4.03 3.31 15.75
C SER A 300 3.80 4.08 17.08
N LEU A 301 3.45 5.36 16.99
CA LEU A 301 3.32 6.25 18.17
C LEU A 301 1.99 6.11 18.91
N ASP A 302 1.03 5.38 18.36
CA ASP A 302 -0.38 5.31 18.80
C ASP A 302 -0.84 3.91 19.26
N LYS A 303 0.09 2.96 19.43
CA LYS A 303 -0.28 1.54 19.60
C LYS A 303 -0.18 1.00 21.03
N ASN A 304 -0.14 1.82 22.04
CA ASN A 304 0.00 1.42 23.45
C ASN A 304 1.16 0.43 23.72
N VAL A 305 2.26 0.64 23.00
CA VAL A 305 3.44 -0.19 23.11
C VAL A 305 4.48 0.51 23.96
N LYS A 306 4.94 -0.18 25.01
CA LYS A 306 5.97 0.27 25.92
C LYS A 306 7.25 -0.55 25.76
N ILE A 307 8.37 0.17 25.64
CA ILE A 307 9.70 -0.43 25.54
C ILE A 307 10.56 0.09 26.70
N ASN A 308 11.09 -0.84 27.48
CA ASN A 308 12.02 -0.55 28.55
C ASN A 308 13.40 -1.10 28.18
N ILE A 309 14.42 -0.25 28.17
CA ILE A 309 15.80 -0.64 27.94
C ILE A 309 16.56 -0.35 29.24
N LYS A 310 17.03 -1.39 29.92
CA LYS A 310 17.71 -1.29 31.21
C LYS A 310 19.13 -1.81 31.10
N PHE A 311 20.02 -0.93 30.73
CA PHE A 311 21.44 -1.26 30.60
C PHE A 311 22.31 -0.09 31.08
N ALA A 312 22.52 -0.02 32.37
CA ALA A 312 23.41 0.96 32.99
C ALA A 312 24.84 0.43 32.94
N SER A 313 25.65 0.99 32.05
CA SER A 313 27.08 0.72 31.94
C SER A 313 27.83 2.02 31.68
N ASP A 314 28.98 2.17 32.28
CA ASP A 314 29.86 3.34 32.05
C ASP A 314 30.67 3.21 30.75
N MET A 315 30.75 2.00 30.18
CA MET A 315 31.56 1.68 29.01
C MET A 315 30.78 1.39 27.72
N GLN A 316 29.47 1.14 27.82
CA GLN A 316 28.65 0.73 26.68
C GLN A 316 27.31 1.46 26.68
N ASP A 317 26.83 1.77 25.49
CA ASP A 317 25.53 2.40 25.32
C ASP A 317 24.38 1.40 25.48
N ALA A 318 23.28 1.83 26.09
CA ALA A 318 22.05 1.05 26.18
C ALA A 318 21.38 0.90 24.81
N VAL A 319 21.48 1.93 23.97
CA VAL A 319 21.05 1.90 22.57
C VAL A 319 22.26 2.16 21.69
N ASN A 320 22.67 1.13 20.96
CA ASN A 320 23.85 1.17 20.11
C ASN A 320 23.60 1.94 18.79
N SER A 321 24.70 2.30 18.12
CA SER A 321 24.66 3.10 16.88
C SER A 321 23.84 2.44 15.77
N GLY A 322 23.06 3.24 15.05
CA GLY A 322 22.26 2.82 13.89
C GLY A 322 20.89 2.25 14.25
N VAL A 323 20.55 2.15 15.53
CA VAL A 323 19.23 1.66 15.97
C VAL A 323 18.17 2.73 15.81
N GLY A 324 17.03 2.35 15.22
CA GLY A 324 15.79 3.12 15.18
C GLY A 324 14.71 2.49 16.08
N ILE A 325 14.08 3.28 16.93
CA ILE A 325 12.97 2.84 17.78
C ILE A 325 11.82 3.83 17.63
N GLU A 326 10.64 3.30 17.30
CA GLU A 326 9.40 4.06 17.27
C GLU A 326 8.32 3.32 18.07
N CYS A 327 7.80 3.94 19.14
CA CYS A 327 6.76 3.37 20.00
C CYS A 327 6.04 4.47 20.79
N GLU A 328 4.98 4.12 21.53
CA GLU A 328 4.27 5.10 22.33
C GLU A 328 5.07 5.51 23.58
N GLU A 329 5.60 4.55 24.34
CA GLU A 329 6.39 4.81 25.54
C GLU A 329 7.77 4.15 25.44
N LEU A 330 8.82 4.96 25.60
CA LEU A 330 10.20 4.52 25.54
C LEU A 330 10.97 4.96 26.78
N ASN A 331 11.38 4.00 27.60
CA ASN A 331 12.16 4.25 28.80
C ASN A 331 13.55 3.64 28.62
N ILE A 332 14.59 4.47 28.73
CA ILE A 332 15.99 4.07 28.57
C ILE A 332 16.76 4.42 29.84
N ILE A 333 17.27 3.39 30.52
CA ILE A 333 18.25 3.55 31.61
C ILE A 333 19.62 3.24 31.01
N GLY A 334 20.42 4.28 30.74
CA GLY A 334 21.72 4.19 30.12
C GLY A 334 21.88 5.18 28.97
N SER A 335 23.05 5.16 28.31
CA SER A 335 23.39 6.11 27.26
C SER A 335 22.91 5.68 25.88
N VAL A 336 22.73 6.66 25.00
CA VAL A 336 22.28 6.49 23.62
C VAL A 336 23.39 6.89 22.65
N ALA A 337 23.83 5.97 21.82
CA ALA A 337 24.89 6.14 20.84
C ALA A 337 24.53 7.11 19.71
N GLY A 338 25.53 7.48 18.92
CA GLY A 338 25.33 8.28 17.71
C GLY A 338 24.60 7.55 16.60
N ASN A 339 24.03 8.32 15.66
CA ASN A 339 23.25 7.82 14.51
C ASN A 339 22.03 6.98 14.90
N THR A 340 21.51 7.13 16.10
CA THR A 340 20.23 6.57 16.55
C THR A 340 19.09 7.49 16.15
N ASN A 341 17.90 6.88 15.92
CA ASN A 341 16.67 7.61 15.63
C ASN A 341 15.56 7.12 16.56
N LEU A 342 15.28 7.87 17.61
CA LEU A 342 14.28 7.51 18.62
C LEU A 342 13.04 8.37 18.46
N LYS A 343 11.88 7.74 18.37
CA LYS A 343 10.59 8.42 18.30
C LYS A 343 9.64 7.82 19.32
N ALA A 344 9.06 8.66 20.15
CA ALA A 344 8.07 8.22 21.13
C ALA A 344 7.05 9.32 21.45
N THR A 345 5.86 8.91 21.89
CA THR A 345 4.89 9.85 22.48
C THR A 345 5.35 10.25 23.88
N ARG A 346 5.78 9.29 24.69
CA ARG A 346 6.40 9.49 26.00
C ARG A 346 7.81 8.90 26.02
N LEU A 347 8.80 9.75 26.23
CA LEU A 347 10.21 9.35 26.25
C LEU A 347 10.85 9.67 27.59
N LYS A 348 11.61 8.72 28.14
CA LYS A 348 12.45 8.95 29.30
C LYS A 348 13.85 8.37 29.05
N ILE A 349 14.88 9.20 29.12
CA ILE A 349 16.28 8.77 29.00
C ILE A 349 17.03 9.15 30.26
N GLU A 350 17.37 8.16 31.09
CA GLU A 350 18.17 8.32 32.30
C GLU A 350 19.68 8.11 32.00
N GLY A 351 20.17 8.76 30.98
CA GLY A 351 21.56 8.68 30.53
C GLY A 351 21.93 9.84 29.63
N ALA A 352 23.08 9.72 28.96
CA ALA A 352 23.55 10.71 28.02
C ALA A 352 23.21 10.34 26.58
N THR A 353 22.90 11.34 25.75
CA THR A 353 22.72 11.16 24.31
C THR A 353 23.95 11.67 23.55
N HIS A 354 24.37 10.94 22.53
CA HIS A 354 25.46 11.34 21.67
C HIS A 354 25.06 12.50 20.74
N SER A 355 26.02 13.33 20.31
CA SER A 355 25.81 14.51 19.45
C SER A 355 25.11 14.21 18.10
N LYS A 356 25.22 12.98 17.58
CA LYS A 356 24.57 12.54 16.36
C LYS A 356 23.26 11.77 16.59
N ALA A 357 22.77 11.68 17.83
CA ALA A 357 21.48 11.08 18.13
C ALA A 357 20.34 12.00 17.72
N LYS A 358 19.30 11.45 17.09
CA LYS A 358 18.07 12.16 16.70
C LYS A 358 16.92 11.65 17.53
N ILE A 359 16.20 12.54 18.18
CA ILE A 359 15.12 12.22 19.12
C ILE A 359 13.88 13.03 18.76
N TYR A 360 12.77 12.35 18.67
CA TYR A 360 11.46 12.97 18.63
C TYR A 360 10.61 12.44 19.79
N ALA A 361 10.05 13.33 20.59
CA ALA A 361 9.13 12.96 21.65
C ALA A 361 8.01 14.01 21.81
N LYS A 362 6.75 13.55 21.88
CA LYS A 362 5.68 14.48 22.24
C LYS A 362 5.92 15.03 23.66
N ASN A 363 6.21 14.14 24.60
CA ASN A 363 6.63 14.49 25.96
C ASN A 363 7.93 13.74 26.27
N GLY A 364 9.04 14.44 26.41
CA GLY A 364 10.36 13.85 26.58
C GLY A 364 11.09 14.35 27.84
N TYR A 365 11.75 13.41 28.53
CA TYR A 365 12.72 13.70 29.57
C TYR A 365 14.07 13.10 29.21
N ILE A 366 15.13 13.89 29.27
CA ILE A 366 16.50 13.47 28.97
C ILE A 366 17.44 13.99 30.07
N LYS A 367 18.20 13.11 30.72
CA LYS A 367 19.13 13.50 31.77
C LYS A 367 20.28 14.36 31.22
N THR A 368 20.99 13.89 30.19
CA THR A 368 22.06 14.68 29.54
C THR A 368 21.87 14.64 28.02
N HIS A 369 21.70 15.80 27.40
CA HIS A 369 21.46 15.90 25.97
C HIS A 369 22.58 16.61 25.23
N ARG A 370 23.12 15.93 24.19
CA ARG A 370 24.14 16.47 23.29
C ARG A 370 23.72 16.41 21.81
N GLY A 371 22.64 15.71 21.49
CA GLY A 371 22.16 15.46 20.13
C GLY A 371 21.14 16.49 19.64
N VAL A 372 20.23 16.03 18.81
CA VAL A 372 19.10 16.82 18.29
C VAL A 372 17.80 16.23 18.83
N ALA A 373 17.05 17.02 19.58
CA ALA A 373 15.74 16.64 20.09
C ALA A 373 14.66 17.56 19.52
N SER A 374 13.48 16.99 19.21
CA SER A 374 12.31 17.74 18.75
C SER A 374 11.03 17.20 19.39
N GLY A 375 10.00 18.03 19.52
CA GLY A 375 8.74 17.58 20.10
C GLY A 375 7.77 18.66 20.55
N GLU A 376 6.92 18.32 21.54
CA GLU A 376 6.03 19.30 22.14
C GLU A 376 6.57 19.80 23.48
N ASN A 377 6.79 18.90 24.45
CA ASN A 377 7.28 19.23 25.78
C ASN A 377 8.56 18.45 26.05
N ILE A 378 9.68 19.13 26.12
CA ILE A 378 11.00 18.51 26.34
C ILE A 378 11.61 19.06 27.62
N SER A 379 11.96 18.15 28.54
CA SER A 379 12.67 18.45 29.77
C SER A 379 14.06 17.83 29.74
N VAL A 380 15.09 18.61 30.09
CA VAL A 380 16.48 18.18 30.09
C VAL A 380 17.16 18.62 31.39
N ASP A 381 17.88 17.71 32.07
CA ASP A 381 18.64 18.14 33.24
C ASP A 381 19.93 18.88 32.83
N LEU A 382 20.70 18.31 31.90
CA LEU A 382 21.90 18.95 31.38
C LEU A 382 21.90 18.99 29.84
N LEU A 383 21.80 20.19 29.27
CA LEU A 383 22.00 20.42 27.83
C LEU A 383 23.44 20.83 27.59
N GLU A 384 24.22 20.02 26.86
CA GLU A 384 25.65 20.24 26.63
C GLU A 384 25.93 20.21 25.11
N GLY A 385 25.95 21.37 24.48
CA GLY A 385 26.19 21.51 23.03
C GLY A 385 25.09 20.91 22.13
N GLY A 386 23.99 20.42 22.67
CA GLY A 386 22.88 19.83 21.93
C GLY A 386 21.89 20.87 21.40
N SER A 387 20.95 20.40 20.58
CA SER A 387 19.88 21.22 19.99
C SER A 387 18.51 20.69 20.37
N ILE A 388 17.59 21.58 20.78
CA ILE A 388 16.20 21.24 21.13
C ILE A 388 15.25 22.15 20.37
N LYS A 389 14.25 21.57 19.68
CA LYS A 389 13.16 22.30 19.03
C LYS A 389 11.81 21.75 19.51
N ALA A 390 11.05 22.55 20.27
CA ALA A 390 9.79 22.09 20.85
C ALA A 390 8.78 23.24 21.04
N LYS A 391 7.57 22.95 21.56
CA LYS A 391 6.64 24.00 21.99
C LYS A 391 7.07 24.53 23.35
N GLU A 392 7.34 23.64 24.29
CA GLU A 392 7.83 24.00 25.62
C GLU A 392 9.12 23.25 25.94
N VAL A 393 10.12 23.99 26.41
CA VAL A 393 11.43 23.44 26.81
C VAL A 393 11.75 23.84 28.23
N ARG A 394 12.11 22.83 29.04
CA ARG A 394 12.60 23.04 30.42
C ARG A 394 13.99 22.46 30.57
N VAL A 395 14.96 23.27 30.97
CA VAL A 395 16.36 22.85 31.15
C VAL A 395 16.83 23.22 32.55
N LYS A 396 17.38 22.25 33.31
CA LYS A 396 18.00 22.60 34.60
C LYS A 396 19.32 23.32 34.39
N LYS A 397 20.19 22.76 33.54
CA LYS A 397 21.48 23.44 33.22
C LYS A 397 21.77 23.40 31.73
N SER A 398 22.13 24.53 31.12
CA SER A 398 22.48 24.63 29.70
C SER A 398 23.85 25.20 29.50
N LEU A 399 24.69 24.54 28.68
CA LEU A 399 26.04 24.91 28.30
C LEU A 399 26.23 24.74 26.79
N GLY A 400 26.40 25.83 26.04
CA GLY A 400 26.57 25.80 24.59
C GLY A 400 25.36 25.24 23.82
N GLY A 401 24.19 25.19 24.44
CA GLY A 401 22.97 24.61 23.86
C GLY A 401 22.30 25.53 22.85
N ILE A 402 21.57 24.91 21.91
CA ILE A 402 20.70 25.61 20.96
C ILE A 402 19.27 25.23 21.26
N ILE A 403 18.43 26.22 21.61
CA ILE A 403 17.03 25.97 21.98
C ILE A 403 16.13 26.83 21.10
N GLU A 404 15.11 26.22 20.51
CA GLU A 404 14.04 26.90 19.76
C GLU A 404 12.70 26.42 20.30
N ALA A 405 11.89 27.31 20.90
CA ALA A 405 10.60 26.96 21.44
C ALA A 405 9.64 28.15 21.58
N ASP A 406 8.34 27.87 21.77
CA ASP A 406 7.36 28.89 22.12
C ASP A 406 7.68 29.42 23.53
N LYS A 407 7.91 28.51 24.49
CA LYS A 407 8.24 28.81 25.88
C LYS A 407 9.51 28.10 26.33
N ILE A 408 10.39 28.81 26.95
CA ILE A 408 11.68 28.28 27.43
C ILE A 408 11.85 28.59 28.92
N TYR A 409 12.20 27.56 29.71
CA TYR A 409 12.61 27.71 31.09
C TYR A 409 14.00 27.13 31.30
N ILE A 410 14.91 27.92 31.89
CA ILE A 410 16.26 27.51 32.22
C ILE A 410 16.58 27.87 33.67
N GLU A 411 16.90 26.86 34.48
CA GLU A 411 17.23 27.10 35.88
C GLU A 411 18.65 27.68 36.03
N ALA A 412 19.67 27.11 35.37
CA ALA A 412 21.03 27.57 35.38
C ALA A 412 21.57 27.70 33.96
N LEU A 413 21.92 28.92 33.56
CA LEU A 413 22.45 29.22 32.24
C LEU A 413 23.95 29.48 32.30
N ALA A 414 24.74 28.57 31.74
CA ALA A 414 26.16 28.72 31.57
C ALA A 414 26.51 29.53 30.28
N THR A 415 27.68 29.37 29.70
CA THR A 415 28.13 30.16 28.55
C THR A 415 27.69 29.65 27.21
N ASN A 416 27.69 30.54 26.18
CA ASN A 416 27.56 30.24 24.74
C ASN A 416 26.24 29.57 24.32
N ASN A 417 25.15 29.83 24.99
CA ASN A 417 23.83 29.31 24.57
C ASN A 417 23.17 30.22 23.54
N THR A 418 22.38 29.62 22.66
CA THR A 418 21.55 30.33 21.69
C THR A 418 20.10 29.88 21.87
N CYS A 419 19.24 30.79 22.30
CA CYS A 419 17.82 30.52 22.56
C CYS A 419 16.95 31.36 21.64
N THR A 420 16.12 30.72 20.81
CA THR A 420 15.07 31.38 20.02
C THR A 420 13.72 31.10 20.67
N PHE A 421 12.99 32.13 21.01
CA PHE A 421 11.69 32.02 21.65
C PHE A 421 10.62 32.81 20.89
N PHE A 422 9.38 32.34 20.95
CA PHE A 422 8.27 32.95 20.24
C PHE A 422 7.25 33.59 21.18
N GLU A 423 7.18 33.14 22.43
CA GLU A 423 6.30 33.72 23.47
C GLU A 423 7.11 34.25 24.65
N ASN A 424 7.73 33.37 25.42
CA ASN A 424 8.54 33.84 26.54
C ASN A 424 9.71 32.92 26.89
N ILE A 425 10.71 33.48 27.51
CA ILE A 425 11.84 32.77 28.10
C ILE A 425 12.07 33.24 29.54
N ILE A 426 12.29 32.28 30.41
CA ILE A 426 12.57 32.54 31.84
C ILE A 426 13.90 31.91 32.19
N VAL A 427 14.80 32.70 32.73
CA VAL A 427 16.10 32.28 33.28
C VAL A 427 16.13 32.53 34.78
N GLU A 428 16.34 31.48 35.60
CA GLU A 428 16.43 31.63 37.05
C GLU A 428 17.74 32.23 37.48
N ARG A 429 18.85 31.80 36.90
CA ARG A 429 20.18 32.37 37.18
C ARG A 429 21.15 32.24 36.02
N PHE A 430 21.94 33.25 35.85
CA PHE A 430 23.09 33.27 34.94
C PHE A 430 24.34 32.76 35.68
N GLU A 431 25.00 31.75 35.10
CA GLU A 431 26.29 31.22 35.56
C GLU A 431 27.44 31.51 34.56
N GLY A 432 27.11 32.09 33.39
CA GLY A 432 28.09 32.39 32.37
C GLY A 432 27.66 33.47 31.38
N ASP A 433 28.57 33.80 30.48
CA ASP A 433 28.48 34.92 29.56
C ASP A 433 28.23 34.49 28.13
N ASN A 434 28.07 35.46 27.22
CA ASN A 434 27.96 35.28 25.78
C ASN A 434 26.76 34.42 25.36
N ASN A 435 25.63 34.60 26.03
CA ASN A 435 24.36 33.95 25.65
C ASN A 435 23.52 34.87 24.75
N LYS A 436 22.88 34.30 23.73
CA LYS A 436 22.09 35.01 22.74
C LYS A 436 20.64 34.56 22.80
N PHE A 437 19.73 35.50 22.95
CA PHE A 437 18.32 35.27 23.02
C PHE A 437 17.62 36.01 21.87
N PHE A 438 16.90 35.28 21.04
CA PHE A 438 16.23 35.79 19.86
C PHE A 438 14.73 35.68 19.99
N ALA A 439 14.05 36.79 20.19
CA ALA A 439 12.61 36.88 20.08
C ALA A 439 12.22 37.00 18.61
N LYS A 440 11.54 36.00 18.08
CA LYS A 440 11.09 35.93 16.68
C LYS A 440 9.60 35.62 16.61
N VAL A 441 9.01 35.83 15.45
CA VAL A 441 7.67 35.31 15.16
C VAL A 441 7.74 33.93 14.56
N LYS A 442 6.74 33.12 14.83
CA LYS A 442 6.61 31.79 14.25
C LYS A 442 6.04 31.93 12.84
N THR A 443 6.90 32.06 11.85
CA THR A 443 6.50 32.06 10.45
C THR A 443 6.35 30.62 9.99
N LEU A 444 5.17 30.24 9.53
CA LEU A 444 4.92 28.97 8.86
C LEU A 444 5.51 29.04 7.43
N ASP A 445 6.81 28.84 7.25
CA ASP A 445 7.54 28.71 5.97
C ASP A 445 7.07 29.64 4.82
N LYS A 446 6.37 30.75 5.12
CA LYS A 446 5.91 31.75 4.16
C LYS A 446 6.97 32.82 3.97
N ASN A 447 7.40 33.01 2.74
CA ASN A 447 8.24 34.14 2.37
C ASN A 447 7.36 35.36 2.03
N TYR A 448 6.94 36.08 3.05
CA TYR A 448 6.08 37.27 2.90
C TYR A 448 6.69 38.33 1.96
N ASP A 449 8.01 38.55 2.00
CA ASP A 449 8.69 39.53 1.14
C ASP A 449 8.52 39.18 -0.34
N GLU A 450 8.62 37.90 -0.68
CA GLU A 450 8.42 37.42 -2.04
C GLU A 450 6.97 37.48 -2.50
N GLU A 451 6.03 37.12 -1.60
CA GLU A 451 4.59 37.20 -1.89
C GLU A 451 4.17 38.65 -2.13
N PHE A 452 4.61 39.61 -1.29
CA PHE A 452 4.33 41.03 -1.51
C PHE A 452 4.91 41.53 -2.81
N LYS A 453 6.16 41.20 -3.10
CA LYS A 453 6.81 41.60 -4.35
C LYS A 453 6.05 41.08 -5.58
N ASN A 454 5.65 39.82 -5.58
CA ASN A 454 4.89 39.24 -6.69
C ASN A 454 3.53 39.96 -6.88
N ILE A 455 2.81 40.25 -5.78
CA ILE A 455 1.54 40.98 -5.84
C ILE A 455 1.76 42.40 -6.35
N ASP A 456 2.83 43.10 -5.94
CA ASP A 456 3.14 44.45 -6.39
C ASP A 456 3.53 44.49 -7.87
N ASP A 457 4.31 43.53 -8.35
CA ASP A 457 4.67 43.39 -9.77
C ASP A 457 3.41 43.13 -10.63
N GLU A 458 2.52 42.24 -10.18
CA GLU A 458 1.24 41.97 -10.86
C GLU A 458 0.32 43.21 -10.86
N LEU A 459 0.19 43.91 -9.75
CA LEU A 459 -0.59 45.15 -9.64
C LEU A 459 -0.05 46.23 -10.57
N PHE A 460 1.26 46.38 -10.66
CA PHE A 460 1.90 47.33 -11.55
C PHE A 460 1.61 47.04 -13.04
N ALA A 461 1.78 45.79 -13.45
CA ALA A 461 1.46 45.35 -14.82
C ALA A 461 -0.02 45.57 -15.15
N LEU A 462 -0.90 45.23 -14.21
CA LEU A 462 -2.34 45.37 -14.36
C LEU A 462 -2.79 46.83 -14.37
N HIS A 463 -2.17 47.72 -13.58
CA HIS A 463 -2.42 49.16 -13.61
C HIS A 463 -2.12 49.76 -14.98
N ASN A 464 -0.98 49.40 -15.59
CA ASN A 464 -0.60 49.86 -16.93
C ASN A 464 -1.61 49.36 -17.97
N LYS A 465 -2.04 48.08 -17.87
CA LYS A 465 -3.05 47.52 -18.78
C LYS A 465 -4.40 48.26 -18.66
N ILE A 466 -4.87 48.47 -17.45
CA ILE A 466 -6.12 49.20 -17.15
C ILE A 466 -6.04 50.63 -17.71
N HIS A 467 -4.88 51.29 -17.57
CA HIS A 467 -4.68 52.64 -18.09
C HIS A 467 -4.81 52.68 -19.63
N THR A 468 -4.15 51.75 -20.31
CA THR A 468 -4.20 51.63 -21.80
C THR A 468 -5.65 51.33 -22.25
N LEU A 469 -6.34 50.39 -21.62
CA LEU A 469 -7.73 50.06 -21.95
C LEU A 469 -8.67 51.23 -21.73
N LYS A 470 -8.52 52.01 -20.66
CA LYS A 470 -9.30 53.24 -20.40
C LYS A 470 -9.06 54.32 -21.46
N GLN A 471 -7.80 54.50 -21.88
CA GLN A 471 -7.46 55.45 -22.97
C GLN A 471 -8.10 55.01 -24.29
N SER A 472 -8.01 53.73 -24.65
CA SER A 472 -8.60 53.20 -25.89
C SER A 472 -10.13 53.32 -25.91
N LEU A 473 -10.79 53.02 -24.81
CA LEU A 473 -12.25 53.17 -24.65
C LEU A 473 -12.68 54.64 -24.69
N SER A 474 -11.95 55.54 -24.03
CA SER A 474 -12.25 56.98 -24.05
C SER A 474 -12.09 57.58 -25.47
N ALA A 475 -11.05 57.22 -26.21
CA ALA A 475 -10.81 57.64 -27.58
C ALA A 475 -11.89 57.14 -28.55
N GLY A 476 -12.40 55.92 -28.32
CA GLY A 476 -13.45 55.30 -29.15
C GLY A 476 -14.89 55.76 -28.83
N LYS A 477 -15.13 56.33 -27.64
CA LYS A 477 -16.47 56.55 -27.12
C LYS A 477 -17.36 57.41 -28.03
N THR A 478 -16.89 58.55 -28.48
CA THR A 478 -17.64 59.48 -29.37
C THR A 478 -17.97 58.82 -30.71
N ALA A 479 -17.06 58.00 -31.27
CA ALA A 479 -17.30 57.27 -32.50
C ALA A 479 -18.37 56.18 -32.32
N ILE A 480 -18.38 55.50 -31.19
CA ILE A 480 -19.37 54.45 -30.87
C ILE A 480 -20.74 55.06 -30.60
N ASP A 481 -20.84 56.15 -29.86
CA ASP A 481 -22.12 56.85 -29.60
C ASP A 481 -22.75 57.31 -30.93
N THR A 482 -21.95 57.82 -31.89
CA THR A 482 -22.39 58.18 -33.21
C THR A 482 -22.86 57.01 -34.05
N LEU A 483 -22.14 55.87 -33.98
CA LEU A 483 -22.45 54.61 -34.64
C LEU A 483 -23.75 54.00 -34.13
N GLU A 484 -23.97 53.98 -32.83
CA GLU A 484 -25.20 53.48 -32.23
C GLU A 484 -26.41 54.29 -32.70
N ALA A 485 -26.32 55.64 -32.73
CA ALA A 485 -27.35 56.49 -33.28
C ALA A 485 -27.64 56.23 -34.77
N GLN A 486 -26.61 55.95 -35.57
CA GLN A 486 -26.76 55.56 -37.02
C GLN A 486 -27.42 54.19 -37.15
N ILE A 487 -27.01 53.22 -36.37
CA ILE A 487 -27.59 51.87 -36.39
C ILE A 487 -29.08 51.91 -35.99
N GLN A 488 -29.42 52.75 -35.02
CA GLN A 488 -30.81 52.93 -34.63
C GLN A 488 -31.67 53.48 -35.76
N LYS A 489 -31.19 54.51 -36.49
CA LYS A 489 -31.85 55.04 -37.67
C LYS A 489 -32.01 54.02 -38.80
N LEU A 490 -30.98 53.18 -39.05
CA LEU A 490 -31.06 52.14 -40.03
C LEU A 490 -32.05 51.02 -39.67
N LYS A 491 -32.16 50.68 -38.37
CA LYS A 491 -33.18 49.75 -37.85
C LYS A 491 -34.60 50.29 -38.04
N GLU A 492 -34.83 51.56 -37.72
CA GLU A 492 -36.14 52.23 -37.88
C GLU A 492 -36.55 52.35 -39.35
N SER A 493 -35.57 52.47 -40.29
CA SER A 493 -35.82 52.54 -41.74
C SER A 493 -35.85 51.17 -42.43
N GLY A 494 -35.70 50.05 -41.71
CA GLY A 494 -35.72 48.68 -42.25
C GLY A 494 -34.53 48.35 -43.16
N GLN A 495 -33.44 49.10 -43.10
CA GLN A 495 -32.24 48.88 -43.91
C GLN A 495 -31.24 47.92 -43.23
N LYS A 496 -30.51 47.16 -44.05
CA LYS A 496 -29.50 46.19 -43.55
C LYS A 496 -28.32 46.93 -42.90
N ILE A 497 -27.97 46.58 -41.68
CA ILE A 497 -26.83 47.13 -40.95
C ILE A 497 -25.53 46.63 -41.58
N PRO A 498 -24.58 47.50 -41.93
CA PRO A 498 -23.28 47.10 -42.48
C PRO A 498 -22.48 46.26 -41.46
N ASP A 499 -21.89 45.16 -41.92
CA ASP A 499 -21.10 44.23 -41.06
C ASP A 499 -19.93 44.93 -40.36
N LYS A 500 -19.38 46.00 -40.96
CA LYS A 500 -18.34 46.84 -40.37
C LYS A 500 -18.80 47.51 -39.06
N PHE A 501 -20.06 47.93 -38.97
CA PHE A 501 -20.61 48.60 -37.77
C PHE A 501 -20.81 47.62 -36.63
N THR A 502 -21.32 46.43 -36.94
CA THR A 502 -21.47 45.35 -35.99
C THR A 502 -20.13 44.90 -35.40
N LYS A 503 -19.09 44.82 -36.24
CA LYS A 503 -17.74 44.47 -35.81
C LYS A 503 -17.13 45.54 -34.89
N MET A 504 -17.29 46.83 -35.21
CA MET A 504 -16.78 47.91 -34.34
C MET A 504 -17.45 47.92 -32.98
N LEU A 505 -18.75 47.68 -32.87
CA LEU A 505 -19.45 47.54 -31.61
C LEU A 505 -18.96 46.31 -30.80
N GLN A 506 -18.76 45.20 -31.49
CA GLN A 506 -18.24 43.99 -30.85
C GLN A 506 -16.82 44.18 -30.30
N ASP A 507 -15.95 44.85 -31.03
CA ASP A 507 -14.58 45.11 -30.60
C ASP A 507 -14.55 46.09 -29.42
N TYR A 508 -15.40 47.13 -29.41
CA TYR A 508 -15.55 48.00 -28.25
C TYR A 508 -16.11 47.29 -27.00
N ALA A 509 -17.12 46.44 -27.21
CA ALA A 509 -17.67 45.62 -26.13
C ALA A 509 -16.63 44.67 -25.53
N LYS A 510 -15.78 44.04 -26.34
CA LYS A 510 -14.66 43.20 -25.89
C LYS A 510 -13.65 44.00 -25.06
N LEU A 511 -13.26 45.19 -25.49
CA LEU A 511 -12.35 46.05 -24.75
C LEU A 511 -12.95 46.44 -23.38
N ASN A 512 -14.26 46.72 -23.32
CA ASN A 512 -14.94 47.04 -22.08
C ASN A 512 -15.02 45.82 -21.16
N GLU A 513 -15.32 44.64 -21.68
CA GLU A 513 -15.30 43.37 -20.94
C GLU A 513 -13.91 43.09 -20.36
N GLU A 514 -12.85 43.31 -21.15
CA GLU A 514 -11.48 43.14 -20.70
C GLU A 514 -11.08 44.14 -19.60
N LEU A 515 -11.57 45.38 -19.69
CA LEU A 515 -11.41 46.37 -18.64
C LEU A 515 -12.10 45.91 -17.34
N GLN A 516 -13.34 45.44 -17.42
CA GLN A 516 -14.06 44.95 -16.24
C GLN A 516 -13.37 43.74 -15.59
N LYS A 517 -12.90 42.81 -16.40
CA LYS A 517 -12.10 41.66 -15.90
C LYS A 517 -10.82 42.13 -15.21
N SER A 518 -10.11 43.09 -15.83
CA SER A 518 -8.87 43.62 -15.25
C SER A 518 -9.11 44.38 -13.94
N LEU A 519 -10.19 45.15 -13.83
CA LEU A 519 -10.59 45.84 -12.56
C LEU A 519 -10.96 44.83 -11.46
N LYS A 520 -11.62 43.73 -11.83
CA LYS A 520 -11.95 42.67 -10.86
C LYS A 520 -10.69 42.01 -10.31
N ILE A 521 -9.74 41.64 -11.18
CA ILE A 521 -8.45 41.04 -10.78
C ILE A 521 -7.66 42.04 -9.89
N GLN A 522 -7.66 43.32 -10.24
CA GLN A 522 -7.01 44.37 -9.43
C GLN A 522 -7.58 44.42 -8.00
N LYS A 523 -8.91 44.34 -7.88
CA LYS A 523 -9.56 44.30 -6.59
C LYS A 523 -9.16 43.05 -5.79
N GLU A 524 -9.20 41.87 -6.41
CA GLU A 524 -8.83 40.60 -5.78
C GLU A 524 -7.37 40.63 -5.28
N LEU A 525 -6.45 41.20 -6.04
CA LEU A 525 -5.04 41.36 -5.63
C LEU A 525 -4.88 42.35 -4.47
N LEU A 526 -5.63 43.47 -4.47
CA LEU A 526 -5.62 44.43 -3.39
C LEU A 526 -6.19 43.81 -2.09
N ASP A 527 -7.28 43.04 -2.19
CA ASP A 527 -7.86 42.34 -1.06
C ASP A 527 -6.86 41.30 -0.51
N LYS A 528 -6.17 40.57 -1.38
CA LYS A 528 -5.10 39.62 -1.00
C LYS A 528 -3.94 40.33 -0.29
N LYS A 529 -3.51 41.49 -0.80
CA LYS A 529 -2.46 42.32 -0.19
C LYS A 529 -2.88 42.82 1.20
N ALA A 530 -4.13 43.25 1.34
CA ALA A 530 -4.68 43.69 2.63
C ALA A 530 -4.71 42.55 3.66
N HIS A 531 -5.11 41.34 3.24
CA HIS A 531 -5.13 40.18 4.11
C HIS A 531 -3.70 39.80 4.59
N LEU A 532 -2.72 39.82 3.69
CA LEU A 532 -1.32 39.57 4.06
C LEU A 532 -0.79 40.62 5.05
N ASN A 533 -1.15 41.89 4.86
CA ASN A 533 -0.79 42.94 5.82
C ASN A 533 -1.44 42.70 7.20
N GLU A 534 -2.70 42.28 7.24
CA GLU A 534 -3.37 41.93 8.50
C GLU A 534 -2.69 40.75 9.20
N GLU A 535 -2.27 39.71 8.44
CA GLU A 535 -1.48 38.60 8.98
C GLU A 535 -0.17 39.09 9.60
N LEU A 536 0.57 39.98 8.90
CA LEU A 536 1.81 40.52 9.41
C LEU A 536 1.61 41.35 10.68
N LEU A 537 0.57 42.16 10.77
CA LEU A 537 0.25 42.93 11.97
C LEU A 537 -0.08 42.01 13.16
N LYS A 538 -0.82 40.92 12.93
CA LYS A 538 -1.08 39.92 13.99
C LYS A 538 0.22 39.23 14.47
N LEU A 539 1.14 38.95 13.56
CA LEU A 539 2.46 38.39 13.91
C LEU A 539 3.29 39.43 14.70
N GLN A 540 3.27 40.69 14.28
CA GLN A 540 3.94 41.76 15.02
C GLN A 540 3.35 41.96 16.43
N ASP A 541 2.04 41.88 16.58
CA ASP A 541 1.37 41.98 17.89
C ASP A 541 1.69 40.75 18.78
N ALA A 542 1.93 39.58 18.21
CA ALA A 542 2.44 38.41 18.94
C ALA A 542 3.87 38.67 19.46
N LEU A 543 4.75 39.23 18.61
CA LEU A 543 6.11 39.57 19.00
C LEU A 543 6.15 40.64 20.13
N LEU A 544 5.22 41.60 20.11
CA LEU A 544 5.12 42.63 21.17
C LEU A 544 4.79 42.05 22.55
N LYS A 545 4.21 40.83 22.58
CA LYS A 545 3.92 40.10 23.82
C LYS A 545 5.07 39.18 24.23
N ALA A 546 6.07 39.00 23.36
CA ALA A 546 7.22 38.16 23.68
C ALA A 546 8.07 38.82 24.79
N THR A 547 8.39 38.03 25.82
CA THR A 547 9.08 38.56 27.02
C THR A 547 10.27 37.68 27.38
N PHE A 548 11.34 38.34 27.80
CA PHE A 548 12.47 37.70 28.47
C PHE A 548 12.41 38.06 29.97
N ILE A 549 12.50 37.04 30.84
CA ILE A 549 12.46 37.20 32.29
C ILE A 549 13.74 36.65 32.93
N ASN A 550 14.46 37.52 33.60
CA ASN A 550 15.56 37.12 34.51
C ASN A 550 14.99 37.05 35.93
N ARG A 551 14.55 35.87 36.34
CA ARG A 551 13.87 35.69 37.63
C ARG A 551 14.80 35.88 38.83
N GLY A 552 16.05 35.45 38.69
CA GLY A 552 17.09 35.64 39.70
C GLY A 552 17.59 37.11 39.87
N GLY A 553 17.36 37.96 38.89
CA GLY A 553 17.66 39.38 38.92
C GLY A 553 19.12 39.74 38.78
N LYS A 554 20.07 38.80 38.78
CA LYS A 554 21.48 39.06 38.53
C LYS A 554 21.81 38.71 37.09
N TRP A 555 22.55 39.56 36.42
CA TRP A 555 23.09 39.34 35.07
C TRP A 555 24.57 39.08 35.14
N SER A 556 25.06 38.20 34.28
CA SER A 556 26.44 38.16 33.90
C SER A 556 26.69 39.02 32.65
N ASP A 557 27.92 39.19 32.25
CA ASP A 557 28.28 40.10 31.17
C ASP A 557 27.98 39.50 29.78
N MET A 558 27.93 40.36 28.75
CA MET A 558 27.80 39.96 27.34
C MET A 558 26.61 39.02 27.01
N ASN A 559 25.50 39.11 27.71
CA ASN A 559 24.27 38.41 27.31
C ASN A 559 23.37 39.34 26.51
N GLU A 560 22.89 38.89 25.35
CA GLU A 560 22.14 39.70 24.40
C GLU A 560 20.71 39.18 24.21
N VAL A 561 19.71 40.11 24.33
CA VAL A 561 18.32 39.83 23.96
C VAL A 561 17.99 40.64 22.72
N ARG A 562 17.61 40.00 21.63
CA ARG A 562 17.31 40.62 20.34
C ARG A 562 15.89 40.35 19.93
N PHE A 563 15.14 41.39 19.48
CA PHE A 563 13.80 41.32 18.97
C PHE A 563 13.82 41.64 17.47
N PHE A 564 13.32 40.71 16.65
CA PHE A 564 13.27 40.85 15.20
C PHE A 564 11.89 41.34 14.78
N LEU A 565 11.75 42.65 14.58
CA LEU A 565 10.50 43.28 14.12
C LEU A 565 10.26 42.94 12.65
N ILE A 566 8.96 42.83 12.28
CA ILE A 566 8.54 42.53 10.93
C ILE A 566 8.12 43.79 10.17
N ALA A 567 7.37 44.66 10.79
CA ALA A 567 6.83 45.89 10.19
C ALA A 567 6.94 47.08 11.15
N PRO A 568 7.86 48.05 10.92
CA PRO A 568 8.93 47.97 9.92
C PRO A 568 9.98 46.94 10.29
N LYS A 569 10.62 46.32 9.28
CA LYS A 569 11.67 45.34 9.49
C LYS A 569 12.87 45.99 10.15
N ASN A 570 13.13 45.63 11.39
CA ASN A 570 14.19 46.21 12.21
C ASN A 570 14.58 45.23 13.31
N GLU A 571 15.75 45.42 13.90
CA GLU A 571 16.27 44.66 15.01
C GLU A 571 16.50 45.59 16.22
N LEU A 572 15.86 45.26 17.33
CA LEU A 572 16.08 45.93 18.60
C LEU A 572 16.83 44.96 19.51
N PHE A 573 17.86 45.44 20.19
CA PHE A 573 18.66 44.60 21.06
C PHE A 573 18.94 45.26 22.41
N PHE A 574 19.06 44.41 23.41
CA PHE A 574 19.54 44.71 24.75
C PHE A 574 20.79 43.87 25.01
N ALA A 575 21.83 44.48 25.53
CA ALA A 575 23.02 43.78 26.00
C ALA A 575 23.19 44.03 27.51
N SER A 576 23.41 42.94 28.24
CA SER A 576 23.59 43.02 29.69
C SER A 576 25.01 43.47 30.08
N ASN A 577 25.12 44.05 31.26
CA ASN A 577 26.36 44.27 31.98
C ASN A 577 26.25 43.73 33.41
N ILE A 578 27.35 43.67 34.15
CA ILE A 578 27.41 43.11 35.51
C ILE A 578 26.52 43.87 36.50
N ASN A 579 26.22 45.13 36.25
CA ASN A 579 25.39 45.98 37.11
C ASN A 579 23.93 46.11 36.64
N GLU A 580 23.52 45.31 35.66
CA GLU A 580 22.18 45.32 35.15
C GLU A 580 21.18 44.80 36.19
N VAL A 581 20.10 45.55 36.40
CA VAL A 581 19.05 45.25 37.40
C VAL A 581 17.72 44.82 36.77
N ALA A 582 17.61 44.90 35.46
CA ALA A 582 16.38 44.57 34.76
C ALA A 582 16.02 43.10 34.94
N ARG A 583 14.76 42.81 35.34
CA ARG A 583 14.24 41.47 35.44
C ARG A 583 13.30 41.11 34.28
N HIS A 584 12.77 42.10 33.61
CA HIS A 584 11.89 41.93 32.45
C HIS A 584 12.45 42.74 31.28
N ILE A 585 12.62 42.10 30.14
CA ILE A 585 12.96 42.68 28.85
C ILE A 585 11.85 42.32 27.87
N GLY A 586 11.18 43.35 27.32
CA GLY A 586 10.12 43.16 26.34
C GLY A 586 10.09 44.33 25.36
N LEU A 587 8.99 44.46 24.65
CA LEU A 587 8.75 45.55 23.71
C LEU A 587 7.54 46.39 24.16
N LYS A 588 7.60 47.69 23.95
CA LYS A 588 6.45 48.59 24.11
C LYS A 588 6.23 49.44 22.87
N LYS A 589 4.98 49.74 22.56
CA LYS A 589 4.60 50.76 21.57
C LYS A 589 4.57 52.14 22.25
N ASN A 590 5.27 53.09 21.67
CA ASN A 590 5.18 54.49 22.02
C ASN A 590 4.54 55.26 20.87
N ILE A 591 3.59 56.15 21.18
CA ILE A 591 2.96 57.02 20.20
C ILE A 591 3.47 58.44 20.46
N GLN A 592 4.34 58.96 19.63
CA GLN A 592 4.82 60.33 19.65
C GLN A 592 4.50 61.00 18.32
N ASN A 593 3.85 62.16 18.35
CA ASN A 593 3.52 62.95 17.16
C ASN A 593 2.78 62.19 16.05
N ASN A 594 1.81 61.33 16.40
CA ASN A 594 1.11 60.42 15.49
C ASN A 594 1.96 59.39 14.75
N GLN A 595 3.20 59.16 15.20
CA GLN A 595 4.03 58.06 14.72
C GLN A 595 4.13 57.00 15.82
N GLU A 596 3.80 55.77 15.46
CA GLU A 596 4.05 54.59 16.33
C GLU A 596 5.52 54.17 16.24
N THR A 597 6.19 54.17 17.39
CA THR A 597 7.54 53.62 17.52
C THR A 597 7.52 52.45 18.48
N ILE A 598 8.35 51.40 18.18
CA ILE A 598 8.52 50.23 19.05
C ILE A 598 9.89 50.35 19.70
N GLU A 599 9.92 50.24 21.01
CA GLU A 599 11.17 50.34 21.79
C GLU A 599 11.28 49.19 22.78
N ILE A 600 12.50 48.90 23.23
CA ILE A 600 12.73 47.93 24.29
C ILE A 600 12.23 48.49 25.63
N GLU A 601 11.37 47.70 26.27
CA GLU A 601 10.96 47.93 27.63
C GLU A 601 11.84 47.19 28.61
N LYS A 602 12.36 47.90 29.58
CA LYS A 602 13.09 47.32 30.71
C LYS A 602 12.34 47.58 32.00
N ARG A 603 12.11 46.53 32.80
CA ARG A 603 11.47 46.67 34.13
C ARG A 603 12.29 45.93 35.19
N ILE A 604 12.32 46.45 36.41
CA ILE A 604 12.98 45.85 37.57
C ILE A 604 12.15 44.71 38.17
N ASP A 605 10.88 44.67 37.89
CA ASP A 605 9.92 43.63 38.24
C ASP A 605 9.38 42.90 37.00
N TYR A 606 8.69 41.80 37.19
CA TYR A 606 7.97 41.08 36.12
C TYR A 606 6.56 40.73 36.60
N ASP A 607 5.63 40.51 35.68
CA ASP A 607 4.28 40.09 36.01
C ASP A 607 4.28 38.59 36.34
N GLU A 608 3.72 38.20 37.50
CA GLU A 608 3.59 36.79 37.89
C GLU A 608 2.79 35.96 36.89
N LYS A 609 1.89 36.58 36.11
CA LYS A 609 1.15 35.91 35.04
C LYS A 609 2.07 35.33 33.97
N ASP A 610 3.18 36.00 33.67
CA ASP A 610 4.15 35.56 32.67
C ASP A 610 4.90 34.26 33.08
N THR A 611 4.84 33.91 34.36
CA THR A 611 5.47 32.73 34.95
C THR A 611 4.49 31.62 35.35
N GLN A 612 3.18 31.83 35.25
CA GLN A 612 2.14 30.87 35.71
C GLN A 612 2.21 29.53 35.00
N TRP A 613 2.67 29.49 33.74
CA TRP A 613 2.84 28.26 32.97
C TRP A 613 3.90 27.30 33.51
N LEU A 614 4.78 27.78 34.43
CA LEU A 614 5.76 26.92 35.12
C LEU A 614 5.12 26.05 36.22
N SER A 615 3.97 26.47 36.77
CA SER A 615 3.28 25.66 37.76
C SER A 615 2.79 24.37 37.12
N PRO A 616 3.02 23.17 37.73
CA PRO A 616 2.48 21.95 37.20
C PRO A 616 0.96 22.08 37.07
N SER A 617 0.41 21.85 35.88
CA SER A 617 -1.04 21.64 35.72
C SER A 617 -1.43 20.56 36.74
N LYS A 618 -2.37 20.91 37.64
CA LYS A 618 -2.97 19.93 38.55
C LYS A 618 -3.74 18.93 37.68
N GLU A 619 -3.11 17.80 37.32
CA GLU A 619 -3.76 16.58 36.90
C GLU A 619 -3.44 15.47 37.90
#